data_4e0881ebabccfa6a294d124ac66a2d29
#
_entry.id   4e0881ebabccfa6a294d124ac66a2d29
#
_cell.length_a   1.000
_cell.length_b   1.000
_cell.length_c   1.000
_cell.angle_alpha   90.00
_cell.angle_beta   90.00
_cell.angle_gamma   90.00
#
_symmetry.space_group_name_H-M   'P 1'
#
loop_
_entity.id
_entity.type
_entity.pdbx_description
1 polymer ?
#
loop_
_entity_poly.entity_id
_entity_poly.type
_entity_poly.pdbx_seq_one_letter_code
_entity_poly.pdbx_strand_id
1 'polypeptide(L)'
;HFHDTRGMGLANVVAALQEGVRRFDATMAGLGGCPFAPGASGNIATEDCAYLLESLGFDTSVDFDKLLELRSYLSDLLPNEKLEGRLGVAGTAINFKNKFL
;
A
#
# COMPACT_ATOMS: atom_id res chain seq x y z
N HIS A 1 1.86 11.46 -3.45
CA HIS A 1 2.00 10.29 -4.36
C HIS A 1 3.46 9.89 -4.45
N PHE A 2 3.77 8.65 -4.06
CA PHE A 2 5.15 8.16 -4.05
C PHE A 2 5.27 6.84 -4.82
N HIS A 3 6.45 6.65 -5.41
CA HIS A 3 6.84 5.39 -6.03
C HIS A 3 7.81 4.62 -5.14
N ASP A 4 7.85 3.32 -5.33
CA ASP A 4 8.66 2.42 -4.51
C ASP A 4 9.84 1.82 -5.30
N THR A 5 10.33 2.55 -6.30
CA THR A 5 11.37 2.08 -7.23
C THR A 5 12.60 1.55 -6.51
N ARG A 6 13.00 2.19 -5.41
CA ARG A 6 14.17 1.80 -4.61
C ARG A 6 13.81 1.41 -3.18
N GLY A 7 12.54 1.04 -2.96
CA GLY A 7 12.08 0.58 -1.65
C GLY A 7 11.92 1.67 -0.60
N MET A 8 11.90 2.94 -1.00
CA MET A 8 11.82 4.06 -0.06
C MET A 8 10.45 4.74 -0.01
N GLY A 9 9.46 4.17 -0.67
CA GLY A 9 8.14 4.79 -0.77
C GLY A 9 7.49 5.03 0.58
N LEU A 10 7.48 4.03 1.45
CA LEU A 10 6.87 4.17 2.78
C LEU A 10 7.70 5.10 3.68
N ALA A 11 9.02 5.08 3.56
CA ALA A 11 9.86 6.03 4.29
C ALA A 11 9.54 7.47 3.88
N ASN A 12 9.28 7.70 2.61
CA ASN A 12 8.88 9.01 2.11
C ASN A 12 7.50 9.43 2.65
N VAL A 13 6.58 8.48 2.82
CA VAL A 13 5.29 8.77 3.48
C VAL A 13 5.51 9.26 4.91
N VAL A 14 6.38 8.59 5.67
CA VAL A 14 6.68 9.00 7.05
C VAL A 14 7.30 10.40 7.07
N ALA A 15 8.25 10.68 6.17
CA ALA A 15 8.86 11.99 6.07
C ALA A 15 7.83 13.08 5.75
N ALA A 16 6.92 12.79 4.82
CA ALA A 16 5.84 13.72 4.47
C ALA A 16 4.90 13.98 5.66
N LEU A 17 4.58 12.93 6.43
CA LEU A 17 3.78 13.09 7.66
C LEU A 17 4.46 14.04 8.65
N GLN A 18 5.78 13.94 8.80
CA GLN A 18 6.55 14.81 9.69
C GLN A 18 6.50 16.27 9.24
N GLU A 19 6.33 16.51 7.94
CA GLU A 19 6.16 17.85 7.38
C GLU A 19 4.70 18.32 7.37
N GLY A 20 3.78 17.55 7.94
CA GLY A 20 2.38 17.95 8.06
C GLY A 20 1.47 17.49 6.94
N VAL A 21 1.96 16.72 5.99
CA VAL A 21 1.12 16.17 4.92
C VAL A 21 0.14 15.15 5.49
N ARG A 22 -1.13 15.22 5.07
CA ARG A 22 -2.21 14.34 5.55
C ARG A 22 -3.03 13.70 4.43
N ARG A 23 -2.64 13.89 3.19
CA ARG A 23 -3.32 13.31 2.03
C ARG A 23 -2.32 12.53 1.20
N PHE A 24 -2.65 11.27 0.96
CA PHE A 24 -1.79 10.37 0.19
C PHE A 24 -2.67 9.60 -0.80
N ASP A 25 -2.11 9.31 -1.94
CA ASP A 25 -2.71 8.35 -2.87
C ASP A 25 -1.70 7.25 -3.19
N ALA A 26 -2.21 6.10 -3.53
CA ALA A 26 -1.41 4.92 -3.84
C ALA A 26 -2.24 4.02 -4.76
N THR A 27 -1.69 2.89 -5.17
CA THR A 27 -2.45 1.96 -5.99
C THR A 27 -2.49 0.58 -5.33
N MET A 28 -3.57 -0.16 -5.60
CA MET A 28 -3.69 -1.53 -5.13
C MET A 28 -2.53 -2.35 -5.69
N ALA A 29 -1.87 -3.10 -4.80
CA ALA A 29 -0.73 -3.96 -5.15
C ALA A 29 0.41 -3.22 -5.85
N GLY A 30 0.48 -1.90 -5.75
CA GLY A 30 1.49 -1.08 -6.40
C GLY A 30 1.39 -1.06 -7.92
N LEU A 31 0.24 -1.40 -8.47
CA LEU A 31 0.05 -1.48 -9.92
C LEU A 31 0.27 -0.15 -10.61
N GLY A 32 0.84 -0.21 -11.82
CA GLY A 32 1.18 0.95 -12.60
C GLY A 32 2.59 1.43 -12.34
N GLY A 33 3.29 1.80 -13.40
CA GLY A 33 4.64 2.31 -13.34
C GLY A 33 4.84 3.36 -14.40
N CYS A 34 5.99 4.02 -14.38
CA CYS A 34 6.34 5.00 -15.40
C CYS A 34 7.08 4.31 -16.55
N PRO A 35 6.49 4.24 -17.76
CA PRO A 35 7.16 3.58 -18.87
C PRO A 35 8.41 4.32 -19.35
N PHE A 36 8.59 5.58 -18.93
CA PHE A 36 9.73 6.41 -19.30
C PHE A 36 10.84 6.41 -18.25
N ALA A 37 10.66 5.71 -17.13
CA ALA A 37 11.66 5.62 -16.07
C ALA A 37 12.16 4.17 -15.97
N PRO A 38 13.31 3.85 -16.59
CA PRO A 38 13.84 2.49 -16.51
C PRO A 38 14.02 2.04 -15.06
N GLY A 39 13.56 0.84 -14.74
CA GLY A 39 13.63 0.29 -13.39
C GLY A 39 12.57 0.79 -12.44
N ALA A 40 11.65 1.65 -12.88
CA ALA A 40 10.53 2.07 -12.05
C ALA A 40 9.64 0.87 -11.75
N SER A 41 9.46 0.56 -10.46
CA SER A 41 8.68 -0.60 -10.02
C SER A 41 7.19 -0.30 -9.87
N GLY A 42 6.79 0.95 -9.93
CA GLY A 42 5.41 1.35 -9.77
C GLY A 42 5.17 2.08 -8.46
N ASN A 43 3.93 2.27 -8.14
CA ASN A 43 3.49 3.04 -6.98
C ASN A 43 3.70 2.27 -5.69
N ILE A 44 3.68 2.98 -4.55
CA ILE A 44 3.51 2.28 -3.28
C ILE A 44 2.16 1.55 -3.27
N ALA A 45 2.10 0.41 -2.60
CA ALA A 45 0.86 -0.34 -2.48
C ALA A 45 -0.07 0.34 -1.48
N THR A 46 -1.33 0.51 -1.85
CA THR A 46 -2.37 1.07 -0.97
C THR A 46 -2.45 0.29 0.34
N GLU A 47 -2.38 -1.04 0.27
CA GLU A 47 -2.44 -1.92 1.43
C GLU A 47 -1.36 -1.58 2.46
N ASP A 48 -0.12 -1.43 1.99
CA ASP A 48 1.02 -1.13 2.84
C ASP A 48 0.94 0.30 3.40
N CYS A 49 0.57 1.25 2.56
CA CYS A 49 0.44 2.66 2.96
C CYS A 49 -0.64 2.82 4.03
N ALA A 50 -1.81 2.24 3.81
CA ALA A 50 -2.91 2.31 4.77
C ALA A 50 -2.54 1.62 6.09
N TYR A 51 -1.88 0.48 6.04
CA TYR A 51 -1.44 -0.23 7.23
C TYR A 51 -0.41 0.56 8.03
N LEU A 52 0.53 1.20 7.33
CA LEU A 52 1.50 2.10 7.96
C LEU A 52 0.78 3.24 8.70
N LEU A 53 -0.17 3.90 8.04
CA LEU A 53 -0.88 5.03 8.64
C LEU A 53 -1.68 4.61 9.86
N GLU A 54 -2.41 3.49 9.79
CA GLU A 54 -3.14 2.97 10.95
C GLU A 54 -2.18 2.57 12.08
N SER A 55 -1.03 1.99 11.75
CA SER A 55 -0.01 1.61 12.74
C SER A 55 0.57 2.82 13.46
N LEU A 56 0.58 3.98 12.80
CA LEU A 56 1.04 5.25 13.37
C LEU A 56 -0.06 6.00 14.11
N GLY A 57 -1.28 5.44 14.15
CA GLY A 57 -2.39 6.03 14.91
C GLY A 57 -3.33 6.92 14.09
N PHE A 58 -3.16 6.98 12.77
CA PHE A 58 -4.07 7.73 11.91
C PHE A 58 -5.27 6.88 11.51
N ASP A 59 -6.40 7.51 11.30
CA ASP A 59 -7.61 6.85 10.82
C ASP A 59 -7.69 6.97 9.30
N THR A 60 -7.54 5.85 8.61
CA THR A 60 -7.63 5.80 7.15
C THR A 60 -9.04 5.48 6.66
N SER A 61 -9.93 5.04 7.55
CA SER A 61 -11.26 4.52 7.21
C SER A 61 -11.22 3.32 6.24
N VAL A 62 -10.12 2.58 6.22
CA VAL A 62 -9.94 1.40 5.36
C VAL A 62 -10.34 0.13 6.11
N ASP A 63 -11.15 -0.70 5.47
CA ASP A 63 -11.47 -2.05 5.94
C ASP A 63 -10.41 -3.00 5.38
N PHE A 64 -9.50 -3.46 6.23
CA PHE A 64 -8.35 -4.27 5.80
C PHE A 64 -8.76 -5.66 5.32
N ASP A 65 -9.81 -6.25 5.90
CA ASP A 65 -10.27 -7.56 5.44
C ASP A 65 -10.77 -7.46 3.99
N LYS A 66 -11.56 -6.44 3.70
CA LYS A 66 -12.05 -6.20 2.33
C LYS A 66 -10.93 -5.80 1.38
N LEU A 67 -9.95 -5.04 1.87
CA LEU A 67 -8.81 -4.66 1.05
C LEU A 67 -7.99 -5.89 0.63
N LEU A 68 -7.78 -6.82 1.55
CA LEU A 68 -7.06 -8.06 1.26
C LEU A 68 -7.87 -8.98 0.35
N GLU A 69 -9.19 -9.02 0.49
CA GLU A 69 -10.06 -9.73 -0.45
C GLU A 69 -9.93 -9.15 -1.87
N LEU A 70 -9.94 -7.82 -1.98
CA LEU A 70 -9.76 -7.15 -3.25
C LEU A 70 -8.42 -7.50 -3.88
N ARG A 71 -7.35 -7.53 -3.08
CA ARG A 71 -6.04 -7.93 -3.57
C ARG A 71 -6.04 -9.36 -4.10
N SER A 72 -6.69 -10.28 -3.42
CA SER A 72 -6.84 -11.66 -3.88
C SER A 72 -7.59 -11.73 -5.21
N TYR A 73 -8.66 -10.95 -5.33
CA TYR A 73 -9.42 -10.84 -6.59
C TYR A 73 -8.53 -10.30 -7.73
N LEU A 74 -7.70 -9.30 -7.46
CA LEU A 74 -6.77 -8.77 -8.46
C LEU A 74 -5.75 -9.81 -8.89
N SER A 75 -5.27 -10.63 -7.97
CA SER A 75 -4.35 -11.72 -8.28
C SER A 75 -4.96 -12.71 -9.28
N ASP A 76 -6.22 -13.05 -9.08
CA ASP A 76 -6.94 -13.95 -9.99
C ASP A 76 -7.23 -13.29 -11.35
N LEU A 77 -7.57 -12.00 -11.32
CA LEU A 77 -7.91 -11.25 -12.53
C LEU A 77 -6.68 -10.94 -13.39
N LEU A 78 -5.53 -10.72 -12.76
CA LEU A 78 -4.29 -10.30 -13.42
C LEU A 78 -3.17 -11.31 -13.13
N PRO A 79 -3.29 -12.56 -13.60
CA PRO A 79 -2.36 -13.62 -13.21
C PRO A 79 -0.92 -13.41 -13.70
N ASN A 80 -0.73 -12.58 -14.72
CA ASN A 80 0.59 -12.30 -15.29
C ASN A 80 1.22 -11.00 -14.76
N GLU A 81 0.50 -10.27 -13.89
CA GLU A 81 1.03 -9.05 -13.30
C GLU A 81 1.72 -9.37 -11.97
N LYS A 82 2.86 -8.72 -11.75
CA LYS A 82 3.53 -8.80 -10.47
C LYS A 82 2.84 -7.85 -9.50
N LEU A 83 2.28 -8.42 -8.43
CA LEU A 83 1.66 -7.65 -7.37
C LEU A 83 2.71 -7.31 -6.30
N GLU A 84 2.86 -6.03 -6.02
CA GLU A 84 3.84 -5.53 -5.05
C GLU A 84 3.20 -5.35 -3.68
N GLY A 85 4.04 -4.99 -2.70
CA GLY A 85 3.60 -4.77 -1.33
C GLY A 85 3.71 -6.01 -0.46
N ARG A 86 3.80 -5.79 0.84
CA ARG A 86 4.05 -6.88 1.79
C ARG A 86 2.80 -7.29 2.58
N LEU A 87 1.86 -6.37 2.78
CA LEU A 87 0.66 -6.71 3.54
C LEU A 87 -0.15 -7.80 2.86
N GLY A 88 -0.24 -7.76 1.53
CA GLY A 88 -0.94 -8.79 0.77
C GLY A 88 -0.33 -10.19 0.89
N VAL A 89 0.95 -10.27 1.26
CA VAL A 89 1.65 -11.55 1.49
C VAL A 89 1.55 -11.98 2.95
N ALA A 90 1.80 -11.05 3.86
CA ALA A 90 1.93 -11.34 5.30
C ALA A 90 0.61 -11.26 6.07
N GLY A 91 -0.35 -10.49 5.56
CA GLY A 91 -1.56 -10.15 6.32
C GLY A 91 -1.28 -9.16 7.44
N THR A 92 -2.31 -8.79 8.17
CA THR A 92 -2.18 -7.89 9.31
C THR A 92 -1.54 -8.63 10.50
N ALA A 93 -0.91 -7.87 11.40
CA ALA A 93 -0.33 -8.46 12.61
C ALA A 93 -1.43 -9.12 13.47
N ILE A 94 -1.04 -10.14 14.23
CA ILE A 94 -1.99 -10.94 15.00
C ILE A 94 -2.77 -10.11 16.02
N ASN A 95 -2.18 -9.03 16.52
CA ASN A 95 -2.81 -8.13 17.48
C ASN A 95 -3.48 -6.91 16.84
N PHE A 96 -3.44 -6.82 15.52
CA PHE A 96 -4.12 -5.75 14.80
C PHE A 96 -5.63 -5.96 14.84
N LYS A 97 -6.37 -4.90 15.12
CA LYS A 97 -7.84 -4.95 15.14
C LYS A 97 -8.39 -4.15 13.98
N ASN A 98 -9.10 -4.84 13.09
CA ASN A 98 -9.84 -4.18 12.04
C ASN A 98 -11.09 -3.55 12.68
N LYS A 99 -11.16 -2.23 12.65
CA LYS A 99 -12.25 -1.47 13.28
C LYS A 99 -13.62 -1.70 12.65
N PHE A 100 -13.69 -2.37 11.52
CA PHE A 100 -14.96 -2.70 10.84
C PHE A 100 -15.48 -4.09 11.16
N LEU A 101 -14.82 -4.83 12.05
CA LEU A 101 -15.27 -6.13 12.49
C LEU A 101 -16.25 -6.03 13.67
#